data_0496edabe2727b3143b5a341aacc1aee
#
_entry.id   0496edabe2727b3143b5a341aacc1aee
#
_cell.length_a   1.000
_cell.length_b   1.000
_cell.length_c   1.000
_cell.angle_alpha   90.00
_cell.angle_beta   90.00
_cell.angle_gamma   90.00
#
_symmetry.space_group_name_H-M   'P 1'
#
loop_
_entity.id
_entity.type
_entity.pdbx_description
1 polymer ?
#
loop_
_entity_poly.entity_id
_entity_poly.type
_entity_poly.pdbx_seq_one_letter_code
_entity_poly.pdbx_strand_id
1 'polypeptide(L)'
;VTGARLLLLAAATLAAAALAVAAPQPAPQVLTVDGVRLQIESSGDDFEAGGAVIDTWLRRSAGIVAAYYGRFPVSAVTIELRVGPGSGVQGGSTYADPQALIRVRVGREVSAAQLADDWVMVHEMTHLALPDVGPEHAWLSEGLATYVEGIARVQAGNRTEQDVWAEELRQMPRGLPQAGDAGLDRTHTWGRTYWGGAMFCLMADVDIRRRTHNARGLQDAVRAIVRASGGLSAEWPIERVLHTGDAAVGTTSLEDLYARMKDSDWAPDLPALWRELGVTADGEAVHLSDDAPLAAIRHAIMTAPTPRS
;
A
#
# COMPACT_ATOMS: atom_id res chain seq x y z
N VAL A 1 -46.64 10.35 77.97
CA VAL A 1 -45.37 10.38 77.31
C VAL A 1 -45.65 10.03 75.83
N THR A 2 -45.56 11.05 75.00
CA THR A 2 -45.97 11.08 73.56
C THR A 2 -44.84 10.69 72.63
N GLY A 3 -45.02 9.65 71.81
CA GLY A 3 -44.07 9.25 70.75
C GLY A 3 -44.53 9.80 69.42
N ALA A 4 -43.72 10.71 68.86
CA ALA A 4 -43.93 11.20 67.49
C ALA A 4 -43.41 10.21 66.44
N ARG A 5 -44.25 9.80 65.49
CA ARG A 5 -43.90 9.02 64.30
C ARG A 5 -43.53 9.99 63.19
N LEU A 6 -42.27 9.95 62.77
CA LEU A 6 -41.81 10.56 61.51
C LEU A 6 -42.21 9.69 60.32
N LEU A 7 -43.01 10.24 59.40
CA LEU A 7 -43.27 9.69 58.08
C LEU A 7 -42.18 10.18 57.12
N LEU A 8 -41.35 9.26 56.62
CA LEU A 8 -40.41 9.50 55.50
C LEU A 8 -41.16 9.32 54.19
N LEU A 9 -41.38 10.40 53.45
CA LEU A 9 -41.82 10.36 52.05
C LEU A 9 -40.60 10.10 51.18
N ALA A 10 -40.52 8.93 50.54
CA ALA A 10 -39.54 8.63 49.50
C ALA A 10 -40.12 9.17 48.19
N ALA A 11 -39.49 10.22 47.64
CA ALA A 11 -39.76 10.68 46.27
C ALA A 11 -38.99 9.82 45.30
N ALA A 12 -39.68 8.98 44.54
CA ALA A 12 -39.11 8.23 43.43
C ALA A 12 -39.03 9.14 42.20
N THR A 13 -37.82 9.58 41.87
CA THR A 13 -37.52 10.25 40.58
C THR A 13 -37.39 9.19 39.49
N LEU A 14 -38.38 9.08 38.61
CA LEU A 14 -38.27 8.35 37.35
C LEU A 14 -37.31 9.13 36.43
N ALA A 15 -36.10 8.65 36.24
CA ALA A 15 -35.21 9.07 35.15
C ALA A 15 -35.68 8.43 33.87
N ALA A 16 -36.36 9.18 33.01
CA ALA A 16 -36.65 8.78 31.64
C ALA A 16 -35.33 8.76 30.84
N ALA A 17 -34.78 7.58 30.64
CA ALA A 17 -33.67 7.39 29.69
C ALA A 17 -34.22 7.59 28.28
N ALA A 18 -33.96 8.73 27.67
CA ALA A 18 -34.20 8.95 26.25
C ALA A 18 -33.28 8.02 25.46
N LEU A 19 -33.83 6.95 24.90
CA LEU A 19 -33.17 6.16 23.87
C LEU A 19 -32.96 7.09 22.67
N ALA A 20 -31.74 7.58 22.49
CA ALA A 20 -31.35 8.23 21.24
C ALA A 20 -31.46 7.16 20.13
N VAL A 21 -32.53 7.24 19.34
CA VAL A 21 -32.63 6.48 18.10
C VAL A 21 -31.54 7.00 17.18
N ALA A 22 -30.49 6.22 17.01
CA ALA A 22 -29.46 6.53 16.03
C ALA A 22 -30.13 6.72 14.66
N ALA A 23 -29.85 7.85 14.01
CA ALA A 23 -30.34 8.08 12.65
C ALA A 23 -29.93 6.90 11.77
N PRO A 24 -30.81 6.41 10.87
CA PRO A 24 -30.46 5.31 9.99
C PRO A 24 -29.22 5.71 9.17
N GLN A 25 -28.15 4.94 9.29
CA GLN A 25 -26.97 5.14 8.45
C GLN A 25 -27.37 4.92 6.99
N PRO A 26 -26.93 5.78 6.06
CA PRO A 26 -27.18 5.57 4.64
C PRO A 26 -26.70 4.18 4.24
N ALA A 27 -27.45 3.50 3.39
CA ALA A 27 -27.07 2.17 2.90
C ALA A 27 -25.69 2.28 2.21
N PRO A 28 -24.75 1.33 2.47
CA PRO A 28 -23.42 1.38 1.89
C PRO A 28 -23.53 1.39 0.36
N GLN A 29 -22.79 2.31 -0.26
CA GLN A 29 -22.69 2.35 -1.72
C GLN A 29 -21.78 1.21 -2.18
N VAL A 30 -22.17 0.52 -3.25
CA VAL A 30 -21.37 -0.56 -3.85
C VAL A 30 -20.92 -0.16 -5.24
N LEU A 31 -19.60 -0.13 -5.45
CA LEU A 31 -19.00 -0.02 -6.78
C LEU A 31 -18.47 -1.38 -7.22
N THR A 32 -18.69 -1.73 -8.50
CA THR A 32 -18.07 -2.90 -9.10
C THR A 32 -17.00 -2.43 -10.08
N VAL A 33 -15.78 -2.93 -9.94
CA VAL A 33 -14.62 -2.64 -10.80
C VAL A 33 -13.98 -3.97 -11.16
N ASP A 34 -13.94 -4.33 -12.44
CA ASP A 34 -13.35 -5.58 -12.95
C ASP A 34 -13.79 -6.84 -12.18
N GLY A 35 -15.07 -6.90 -11.81
CA GLY A 35 -15.66 -8.01 -11.08
C GLY A 35 -15.45 -7.98 -9.56
N VAL A 36 -14.72 -7.00 -9.05
CA VAL A 36 -14.49 -6.80 -7.61
C VAL A 36 -15.56 -5.91 -7.00
N ARG A 37 -16.00 -6.23 -5.79
CA ARG A 37 -16.97 -5.46 -5.05
C ARG A 37 -16.26 -4.53 -4.05
N LEU A 38 -16.35 -3.22 -4.28
CA LEU A 38 -15.96 -2.18 -3.34
C LEU A 38 -17.19 -1.71 -2.60
N GLN A 39 -17.32 -2.01 -1.31
CA GLN A 39 -18.35 -1.48 -0.44
C GLN A 39 -17.85 -0.19 0.19
N ILE A 40 -18.54 0.94 -0.06
CA ILE A 40 -18.09 2.25 0.38
C ILE A 40 -18.96 2.70 1.53
N GLU A 41 -18.35 3.04 2.64
CA GLU A 41 -18.96 3.60 3.83
C GLU A 41 -18.33 4.97 4.10
N SER A 42 -19.16 6.00 4.16
CA SER A 42 -18.70 7.36 4.47
C SER A 42 -19.21 7.78 5.83
N SER A 43 -18.37 8.43 6.61
CA SER A 43 -18.71 8.99 7.92
C SER A 43 -18.09 10.38 8.08
N GLY A 44 -18.74 11.25 8.85
CA GLY A 44 -18.31 12.63 9.06
C GLY A 44 -19.08 13.61 8.15
N ASP A 45 -18.35 14.56 7.58
CA ASP A 45 -18.92 15.60 6.70
C ASP A 45 -19.23 15.06 5.29
N ASP A 46 -19.98 15.81 4.50
CA ASP A 46 -20.15 15.55 3.06
C ASP A 46 -18.97 16.10 2.26
N PHE A 47 -18.68 15.45 1.12
CA PHE A 47 -17.67 15.91 0.19
C PHE A 47 -18.17 17.11 -0.65
N GLU A 48 -17.46 18.23 -0.64
CA GLU A 48 -17.78 19.39 -1.49
C GLU A 48 -17.66 19.07 -3.00
N ALA A 49 -16.71 18.17 -3.35
CA ALA A 49 -16.52 17.70 -4.73
C ALA A 49 -17.65 16.81 -5.27
N GLY A 50 -18.49 16.28 -4.38
CA GLY A 50 -19.59 15.38 -4.71
C GLY A 50 -19.20 13.93 -4.96
N GLY A 51 -20.16 13.01 -4.81
CA GLY A 51 -19.92 11.57 -4.83
C GLY A 51 -19.34 11.03 -6.15
N ALA A 52 -19.70 11.60 -7.30
CA ALA A 52 -19.18 11.14 -8.60
C ALA A 52 -17.66 11.30 -8.75
N VAL A 53 -17.07 12.30 -8.13
CA VAL A 53 -15.61 12.52 -8.13
C VAL A 53 -14.94 11.45 -7.27
N ILE A 54 -15.51 11.12 -6.13
CA ILE A 54 -15.06 10.05 -5.24
C ILE A 54 -15.13 8.69 -5.94
N ASP A 55 -16.23 8.38 -6.62
CA ASP A 55 -16.38 7.15 -7.41
C ASP A 55 -15.31 7.02 -8.49
N THR A 56 -15.02 8.11 -9.18
CA THR A 56 -13.97 8.15 -10.22
C THR A 56 -12.60 7.86 -9.64
N TRP A 57 -12.27 8.44 -8.49
CA TRP A 57 -11.02 8.20 -7.77
C TRP A 57 -10.88 6.74 -7.34
N LEU A 58 -11.90 6.17 -6.70
CA LEU A 58 -11.88 4.78 -6.23
C LEU A 58 -11.77 3.78 -7.39
N ARG A 59 -12.53 3.99 -8.47
CA ARG A 59 -12.45 3.14 -9.67
C ARG A 59 -11.08 3.19 -10.33
N ARG A 60 -10.51 4.38 -10.46
CA ARG A 60 -9.16 4.54 -11.01
C ARG A 60 -8.12 3.83 -10.15
N SER A 61 -8.12 4.04 -8.84
CA SER A 61 -7.15 3.41 -7.93
C SER A 61 -7.27 1.89 -7.97
N ALA A 62 -8.49 1.35 -7.96
CA ALA A 62 -8.71 -0.08 -8.09
C ALA A 62 -8.25 -0.63 -9.46
N GLY A 63 -8.50 0.11 -10.54
CA GLY A 63 -8.05 -0.25 -11.89
C GLY A 63 -6.53 -0.27 -12.02
N ILE A 64 -5.82 0.69 -11.42
CA ILE A 64 -4.35 0.74 -11.35
C ILE A 64 -3.81 -0.53 -10.68
N VAL A 65 -4.33 -0.87 -9.50
CA VAL A 65 -3.90 -2.05 -8.73
C VAL A 65 -4.25 -3.34 -9.48
N ALA A 66 -5.47 -3.44 -10.04
CA ALA A 66 -5.87 -4.61 -10.82
C ALA A 66 -4.98 -4.82 -12.05
N ALA A 67 -4.60 -3.76 -12.76
CA ALA A 67 -3.69 -3.83 -13.90
C ALA A 67 -2.29 -4.33 -13.50
N TYR A 68 -1.75 -3.81 -12.39
CA TYR A 68 -0.44 -4.23 -11.90
C TYR A 68 -0.42 -5.71 -11.50
N TYR A 69 -1.39 -6.17 -10.72
CA TYR A 69 -1.46 -7.57 -10.26
C TYR A 69 -2.08 -8.54 -11.26
N GLY A 70 -2.63 -8.04 -12.39
CA GLY A 70 -3.35 -8.84 -13.39
C GLY A 70 -4.78 -9.20 -12.97
N ARG A 71 -5.17 -8.84 -11.77
CA ARG A 71 -6.51 -8.83 -11.16
C ARG A 71 -6.46 -8.01 -9.89
N PHE A 72 -7.58 -7.57 -9.40
CA PHE A 72 -7.61 -7.01 -8.04
C PHE A 72 -7.31 -8.11 -7.01
N PRO A 73 -6.50 -7.84 -5.96
CA PRO A 73 -6.00 -8.88 -5.07
C PRO A 73 -7.05 -9.70 -4.33
N VAL A 74 -8.18 -9.07 -3.97
CA VAL A 74 -9.30 -9.69 -3.24
C VAL A 74 -10.60 -9.56 -4.02
N SER A 75 -11.62 -10.38 -3.72
CA SER A 75 -12.92 -10.36 -4.41
C SER A 75 -13.86 -9.26 -3.89
N ALA A 76 -13.64 -8.81 -2.66
CA ALA A 76 -14.39 -7.74 -2.03
C ALA A 76 -13.54 -7.01 -0.99
N VAL A 77 -13.78 -5.71 -0.83
CA VAL A 77 -13.16 -4.88 0.22
C VAL A 77 -14.15 -3.80 0.65
N THR A 78 -14.18 -3.51 1.95
CA THR A 78 -14.87 -2.34 2.48
C THR A 78 -13.90 -1.15 2.49
N ILE A 79 -14.35 0.00 1.98
CA ILE A 79 -13.59 1.26 2.01
C ILE A 79 -14.35 2.23 2.91
N GLU A 80 -13.80 2.49 4.09
CA GLU A 80 -14.33 3.44 5.07
C GLU A 80 -13.69 4.81 4.84
N LEU A 81 -14.46 5.76 4.33
CA LEU A 81 -14.04 7.14 4.13
C LEU A 81 -14.43 7.98 5.35
N ARG A 82 -13.44 8.45 6.08
CA ARG A 82 -13.62 9.38 7.21
C ARG A 82 -13.40 10.79 6.73
N VAL A 83 -14.52 11.49 6.54
CA VAL A 83 -14.52 12.86 6.01
C VAL A 83 -14.41 13.85 7.15
N GLY A 84 -13.44 14.74 7.08
CA GLY A 84 -13.16 15.73 8.09
C GLY A 84 -12.68 17.07 7.53
N PRO A 85 -12.26 18.01 8.38
CA PRO A 85 -11.76 19.30 7.96
C PRO A 85 -10.54 19.22 7.04
N GLY A 86 -10.37 20.21 6.16
CA GLY A 86 -9.23 20.37 5.28
C GLY A 86 -9.42 19.74 3.91
N SER A 87 -8.33 19.60 3.17
CA SER A 87 -8.32 19.13 1.77
C SER A 87 -7.40 17.92 1.59
N GLY A 88 -7.50 17.25 0.43
CA GLY A 88 -6.65 16.12 0.06
C GLY A 88 -6.96 14.83 0.83
N VAL A 89 -6.22 13.79 0.50
CA VAL A 89 -6.20 12.52 1.25
C VAL A 89 -5.13 12.61 2.34
N GLN A 90 -5.53 12.39 3.58
CA GLN A 90 -4.72 12.69 4.76
C GLN A 90 -4.04 11.45 5.37
N GLY A 91 -4.24 10.28 4.76
CA GLY A 91 -3.66 9.02 5.15
C GLY A 91 -4.67 7.88 5.19
N GLY A 92 -4.15 6.66 5.18
CA GLY A 92 -4.94 5.43 5.16
C GLY A 92 -4.39 4.37 6.11
N SER A 93 -5.11 3.25 6.18
CA SER A 93 -4.68 2.02 6.83
C SER A 93 -5.52 0.86 6.31
N THR A 94 -4.88 -0.28 6.08
CA THR A 94 -5.51 -1.50 5.58
C THR A 94 -5.52 -2.59 6.64
N TYR A 95 -6.62 -3.32 6.76
CA TYR A 95 -6.87 -4.37 7.75
C TYR A 95 -7.36 -5.64 7.08
N ALA A 96 -6.98 -6.80 7.62
CA ALA A 96 -7.38 -8.12 7.12
C ALA A 96 -8.64 -8.68 7.79
N ASP A 97 -8.80 -8.42 9.10
CA ASP A 97 -9.77 -9.07 9.97
C ASP A 97 -10.86 -8.10 10.48
N PRO A 98 -12.14 -8.49 10.50
CA PRO A 98 -12.72 -9.77 10.08
C PRO A 98 -12.90 -9.93 8.57
N GLN A 99 -12.65 -8.90 7.80
CA GLN A 99 -12.66 -8.85 6.34
C GLN A 99 -11.76 -7.73 5.84
N ALA A 100 -11.35 -7.77 4.58
CA ALA A 100 -10.54 -6.73 3.97
C ALA A 100 -11.22 -5.36 4.12
N LEU A 101 -10.56 -4.44 4.81
CA LEU A 101 -11.03 -3.09 5.12
C LEU A 101 -9.91 -2.09 4.86
N ILE A 102 -10.20 -1.07 4.07
CA ILE A 102 -9.34 0.10 3.91
C ILE A 102 -10.05 1.30 4.55
N ARG A 103 -9.37 1.94 5.49
CA ARG A 103 -9.84 3.16 6.13
C ARG A 103 -9.02 4.34 5.69
N VAL A 104 -9.64 5.38 5.14
CA VAL A 104 -8.95 6.56 4.63
C VAL A 104 -9.55 7.82 5.21
N ARG A 105 -8.69 8.74 5.67
CA ARG A 105 -9.08 10.08 6.05
C ARG A 105 -8.99 11.01 4.85
N VAL A 106 -10.09 11.72 4.57
CA VAL A 106 -10.20 12.63 3.43
C VAL A 106 -10.72 13.97 3.91
N GLY A 107 -10.09 15.05 3.46
CA GLY A 107 -10.58 16.39 3.71
C GLY A 107 -11.86 16.66 2.93
N ARG A 108 -12.89 17.27 3.55
CA ARG A 108 -14.15 17.60 2.86
C ARG A 108 -13.98 18.52 1.66
N GLU A 109 -12.93 19.37 1.69
CA GLU A 109 -12.58 20.32 0.65
C GLU A 109 -11.66 19.71 -0.44
N VAL A 110 -11.55 18.35 -0.48
CA VAL A 110 -10.73 17.66 -1.48
C VAL A 110 -11.20 17.98 -2.89
N SER A 111 -10.28 18.38 -3.74
CA SER A 111 -10.56 18.66 -5.16
C SER A 111 -10.38 17.41 -6.03
N ALA A 112 -11.02 17.43 -7.23
CA ALA A 112 -10.80 16.39 -8.23
C ALA A 112 -9.32 16.26 -8.66
N ALA A 113 -8.58 17.37 -8.70
CA ALA A 113 -7.15 17.37 -9.02
C ALA A 113 -6.31 16.68 -7.93
N GLN A 114 -6.59 16.95 -6.65
CA GLN A 114 -5.92 16.29 -5.54
C GLN A 114 -6.21 14.78 -5.50
N LEU A 115 -7.45 14.36 -5.78
CA LEU A 115 -7.79 12.95 -5.91
C LEU A 115 -7.16 12.31 -7.16
N ALA A 116 -6.97 13.09 -8.24
CA ALA A 116 -6.28 12.61 -9.44
C ALA A 116 -4.81 12.29 -9.18
N ASP A 117 -4.16 13.04 -8.31
CA ASP A 117 -2.75 12.86 -7.92
C ASP A 117 -2.57 12.03 -6.63
N ASP A 118 -3.65 11.57 -6.01
CA ASP A 118 -3.57 10.78 -4.78
C ASP A 118 -2.83 9.46 -4.98
N TRP A 119 -1.90 9.21 -4.07
CA TRP A 119 -1.12 7.98 -3.99
C TRP A 119 -1.60 7.03 -2.88
N VAL A 120 -2.25 7.59 -1.83
CA VAL A 120 -2.60 6.84 -0.61
C VAL A 120 -3.52 5.67 -0.93
N MET A 121 -4.56 5.87 -1.75
CA MET A 121 -5.51 4.79 -2.05
C MET A 121 -4.85 3.64 -2.82
N VAL A 122 -3.92 3.92 -3.74
CA VAL A 122 -3.19 2.87 -4.47
C VAL A 122 -2.24 2.12 -3.51
N HIS A 123 -1.57 2.83 -2.61
CA HIS A 123 -0.72 2.25 -1.56
C HIS A 123 -1.54 1.31 -0.66
N GLU A 124 -2.67 1.79 -0.13
CA GLU A 124 -3.54 0.98 0.74
C GLU A 124 -4.13 -0.23 0.02
N MET A 125 -4.54 -0.08 -1.24
CA MET A 125 -5.02 -1.22 -2.04
C MET A 125 -3.90 -2.23 -2.35
N THR A 126 -2.63 -1.80 -2.39
CA THR A 126 -1.49 -2.69 -2.60
C THR A 126 -1.28 -3.64 -1.41
N HIS A 127 -1.56 -3.20 -0.18
CA HIS A 127 -1.52 -4.07 0.99
C HIS A 127 -2.45 -5.30 0.89
N LEU A 128 -3.52 -5.22 0.11
CA LEU A 128 -4.42 -6.36 -0.11
C LEU A 128 -3.75 -7.53 -0.86
N ALA A 129 -2.57 -7.32 -1.44
CA ALA A 129 -1.92 -8.30 -2.32
C ALA A 129 -1.12 -9.37 -1.57
N LEU A 130 -0.47 -9.01 -0.46
CA LEU A 130 0.33 -9.97 0.31
C LEU A 130 -0.51 -10.66 1.38
N PRO A 131 -0.24 -11.93 1.68
CA PRO A 131 -0.71 -12.52 2.93
C PRO A 131 -0.09 -11.80 4.14
N ASP A 132 -0.76 -11.87 5.28
CA ASP A 132 -0.19 -11.41 6.55
C ASP A 132 1.03 -12.26 6.90
N VAL A 133 2.17 -11.59 7.12
CA VAL A 133 3.46 -12.23 7.45
C VAL A 133 3.89 -11.97 8.89
N GLY A 134 3.03 -11.37 9.69
CA GLY A 134 3.32 -10.96 11.06
C GLY A 134 3.97 -9.57 11.17
N PRO A 135 3.86 -8.95 12.36
CA PRO A 135 4.29 -7.57 12.57
C PRO A 135 5.80 -7.38 12.48
N GLU A 136 6.61 -8.39 12.75
CA GLU A 136 8.06 -8.38 12.61
C GLU A 136 8.51 -8.20 11.15
N HIS A 137 7.67 -8.58 10.21
CA HIS A 137 7.91 -8.46 8.77
C HIS A 137 7.07 -7.36 8.11
N ALA A 138 6.55 -6.40 8.89
CA ALA A 138 5.77 -5.27 8.36
C ALA A 138 6.53 -4.49 7.27
N TRP A 139 7.86 -4.51 7.30
CA TRP A 139 8.72 -3.91 6.28
C TRP A 139 8.49 -4.49 4.87
N LEU A 140 8.08 -5.77 4.75
CA LEU A 140 7.80 -6.38 3.45
C LEU A 140 6.49 -5.84 2.86
N SER A 141 5.45 -5.72 3.68
CA SER A 141 4.16 -5.19 3.25
C SER A 141 4.25 -3.69 2.92
N GLU A 142 4.82 -2.88 3.84
CA GLU A 142 4.98 -1.44 3.64
C GLU A 142 5.96 -1.12 2.50
N GLY A 143 7.06 -1.85 2.45
CA GLY A 143 8.06 -1.70 1.39
C GLY A 143 7.53 -2.05 0.02
N LEU A 144 6.74 -3.13 -0.09
CA LEU A 144 6.10 -3.48 -1.35
C LEU A 144 5.07 -2.41 -1.77
N ALA A 145 4.25 -1.94 -0.85
CA ALA A 145 3.27 -0.89 -1.14
C ALA A 145 3.95 0.41 -1.58
N THR A 146 5.04 0.79 -0.91
CA THR A 146 5.85 1.97 -1.25
C THR A 146 6.49 1.84 -2.63
N TYR A 147 7.07 0.68 -2.97
CA TYR A 147 7.71 0.44 -4.26
C TYR A 147 6.71 0.32 -5.41
N VAL A 148 5.61 -0.41 -5.21
CA VAL A 148 4.65 -0.74 -6.27
C VAL A 148 3.76 0.45 -6.61
N GLU A 149 3.38 1.29 -5.64
CA GLU A 149 2.45 2.40 -5.83
C GLU A 149 2.85 3.28 -7.02
N GLY A 150 4.07 3.81 -7.00
CA GLY A 150 4.57 4.67 -8.07
C GLY A 150 4.64 3.97 -9.42
N ILE A 151 5.18 2.75 -9.44
CA ILE A 151 5.32 1.94 -10.67
C ILE A 151 3.96 1.60 -11.28
N ALA A 152 3.00 1.16 -10.48
CA ALA A 152 1.66 0.83 -10.94
C ALA A 152 0.96 2.05 -11.56
N ARG A 153 1.15 3.23 -10.98
CA ARG A 153 0.63 4.49 -11.53
C ARG A 153 1.29 4.88 -12.84
N VAL A 154 2.60 4.67 -12.99
CA VAL A 154 3.29 4.88 -14.28
C VAL A 154 2.76 3.91 -15.34
N GLN A 155 2.66 2.62 -15.03
CA GLN A 155 2.13 1.61 -15.95
C GLN A 155 0.69 1.89 -16.40
N ALA A 156 -0.09 2.59 -15.56
CA ALA A 156 -1.46 3.00 -15.85
C ALA A 156 -1.56 4.41 -16.49
N GLY A 157 -0.44 5.10 -16.72
CA GLY A 157 -0.42 6.45 -17.30
C GLY A 157 -0.89 7.57 -16.35
N ASN A 158 -0.91 7.30 -15.03
CA ASN A 158 -1.33 8.26 -14.01
C ASN A 158 -0.15 9.05 -13.40
N ARG A 159 1.08 8.64 -13.68
CA ARG A 159 2.31 9.28 -13.21
C ARG A 159 3.40 9.16 -14.28
N THR A 160 4.43 10.01 -14.25
CA THR A 160 5.57 9.89 -15.16
C THR A 160 6.69 9.03 -14.57
N GLU A 161 7.45 8.38 -15.44
CA GLU A 161 8.65 7.62 -15.04
C GLU A 161 9.66 8.52 -14.31
N GLN A 162 9.85 9.75 -14.82
CA GLN A 162 10.75 10.74 -14.23
C GLN A 162 10.39 11.08 -12.79
N ASP A 163 9.10 11.28 -12.50
CA ASP A 163 8.64 11.63 -11.14
C ASP A 163 8.90 10.49 -10.15
N VAL A 164 8.67 9.25 -10.58
CA VAL A 164 8.92 8.08 -9.72
C VAL A 164 10.41 7.90 -9.46
N TRP A 165 11.26 7.93 -10.51
CA TRP A 165 12.70 7.80 -10.29
C TRP A 165 13.30 8.96 -9.51
N ALA A 166 12.75 10.18 -9.65
CA ALA A 166 13.14 11.33 -8.84
C ALA A 166 12.79 11.11 -7.35
N GLU A 167 11.63 10.54 -7.07
CA GLU A 167 11.24 10.19 -5.71
C GLU A 167 12.12 9.07 -5.13
N GLU A 168 12.29 7.99 -5.86
CA GLU A 168 13.14 6.85 -5.47
C GLU A 168 14.57 7.31 -5.15
N LEU A 169 15.17 8.13 -6.01
CA LEU A 169 16.52 8.67 -5.82
C LEU A 169 16.63 9.49 -4.52
N ARG A 170 15.61 10.30 -4.20
CA ARG A 170 15.60 11.17 -3.00
C ARG A 170 15.26 10.41 -1.72
N GLN A 171 14.36 9.46 -1.77
CA GLN A 171 13.75 8.87 -0.58
C GLN A 171 14.39 7.53 -0.19
N MET A 172 14.82 6.71 -1.14
CA MET A 172 15.42 5.39 -0.90
C MET A 172 16.59 5.43 0.10
N PRO A 173 17.47 6.47 0.13
CA PRO A 173 18.53 6.56 1.14
C PRO A 173 18.03 6.58 2.60
N ARG A 174 16.77 6.94 2.86
CA ARG A 174 16.16 6.87 4.21
C ARG A 174 16.03 5.43 4.71
N GLY A 175 16.01 4.46 3.80
CA GLY A 175 15.96 3.03 4.11
C GLY A 175 17.32 2.41 4.42
N LEU A 176 18.42 3.14 4.25
CA LEU A 176 19.77 2.62 4.57
C LEU A 176 19.91 2.40 6.08
N PRO A 177 20.65 1.36 6.49
CA PRO A 177 20.96 1.12 7.89
C PRO A 177 21.62 2.33 8.55
N GLN A 178 21.23 2.61 9.79
CA GLN A 178 21.82 3.61 10.64
C GLN A 178 22.62 2.93 11.77
N ALA A 179 23.36 3.71 12.54
CA ALA A 179 24.08 3.17 13.71
C ALA A 179 23.13 2.43 14.65
N GLY A 180 23.45 1.17 14.94
CA GLY A 180 22.62 0.28 15.77
C GLY A 180 21.54 -0.47 15.02
N ASP A 181 21.48 -0.39 13.69
CA ASP A 181 20.58 -1.21 12.88
C ASP A 181 20.90 -2.69 13.03
N ALA A 182 19.89 -3.51 13.22
CA ALA A 182 20.01 -4.96 13.41
C ALA A 182 19.31 -5.77 12.31
N GLY A 183 19.05 -5.14 11.16
CA GLY A 183 18.37 -5.75 10.01
C GLY A 183 16.88 -5.44 9.94
N LEU A 184 16.26 -5.82 8.82
CA LEU A 184 14.87 -5.46 8.50
C LEU A 184 13.86 -6.05 9.51
N ASP A 185 14.12 -7.27 10.02
CA ASP A 185 13.22 -7.94 10.96
C ASP A 185 13.33 -7.40 12.39
N ARG A 186 14.34 -6.57 12.69
CA ARG A 186 14.60 -6.10 14.05
C ARG A 186 14.65 -4.59 14.20
N THR A 187 14.69 -3.86 13.09
CA THR A 187 14.78 -2.39 13.09
C THR A 187 13.52 -1.80 12.48
N HIS A 188 12.57 -1.41 13.33
CA HIS A 188 11.25 -0.94 12.93
C HIS A 188 11.14 0.60 12.90
N THR A 189 12.19 1.30 12.46
CA THR A 189 12.09 2.73 12.21
C THR A 189 11.29 2.98 10.93
N TRP A 190 10.60 4.13 10.82
CA TRP A 190 9.85 4.48 9.63
C TRP A 190 10.67 4.32 8.33
N GLY A 191 11.90 4.83 8.32
CA GLY A 191 12.79 4.71 7.16
C GLY A 191 13.09 3.27 6.79
N ARG A 192 13.41 2.40 7.77
CA ARG A 192 13.71 0.99 7.50
C ARG A 192 12.47 0.21 7.08
N THR A 193 11.32 0.48 7.68
CA THR A 193 10.07 -0.20 7.34
C THR A 193 9.63 0.12 5.91
N TYR A 194 9.51 1.39 5.57
CA TYR A 194 9.01 1.81 4.26
C TYR A 194 10.10 1.75 3.18
N TRP A 195 11.16 2.52 3.35
CA TRP A 195 12.20 2.66 2.33
C TRP A 195 13.24 1.55 2.34
N GLY A 196 13.50 0.91 3.49
CA GLY A 196 14.30 -0.30 3.56
C GLY A 196 13.61 -1.47 2.87
N GLY A 197 12.29 -1.60 3.07
CA GLY A 197 11.47 -2.57 2.37
C GLY A 197 11.33 -2.27 0.86
N ALA A 198 11.15 -1.00 0.48
CA ALA A 198 11.14 -0.60 -0.94
C ALA A 198 12.49 -0.87 -1.61
N MET A 199 13.59 -0.64 -0.91
CA MET A 199 14.95 -0.97 -1.38
C MET A 199 15.11 -2.47 -1.60
N PHE A 200 14.62 -3.31 -0.68
CA PHE A 200 14.57 -4.76 -0.89
C PHE A 200 13.80 -5.11 -2.18
N CYS A 201 12.63 -4.51 -2.41
CA CYS A 201 11.82 -4.74 -3.60
C CYS A 201 12.52 -4.31 -4.88
N LEU A 202 13.14 -3.12 -4.92
CA LEU A 202 13.91 -2.65 -6.08
C LEU A 202 15.07 -3.59 -6.40
N MET A 203 15.83 -3.98 -5.39
CA MET A 203 16.95 -4.90 -5.58
C MET A 203 16.51 -6.27 -6.06
N ALA A 204 15.41 -6.80 -5.51
CA ALA A 204 14.82 -8.05 -5.97
C ALA A 204 14.38 -7.96 -7.44
N ASP A 205 13.69 -6.88 -7.83
CA ASP A 205 13.26 -6.70 -9.21
C ASP A 205 14.43 -6.64 -10.18
N VAL A 206 15.48 -5.87 -9.82
CA VAL A 206 16.70 -5.78 -10.64
C VAL A 206 17.42 -7.13 -10.73
N ASP A 207 17.57 -7.87 -9.62
CA ASP A 207 18.26 -9.16 -9.60
C ASP A 207 17.48 -10.25 -10.37
N ILE A 208 16.17 -10.33 -10.19
CA ILE A 208 15.30 -11.22 -10.98
C ILE A 208 15.46 -10.91 -12.47
N ARG A 209 15.40 -9.65 -12.87
CA ARG A 209 15.52 -9.24 -14.28
C ARG A 209 16.91 -9.55 -14.84
N ARG A 210 17.98 -9.36 -14.08
CA ARG A 210 19.33 -9.76 -14.47
C ARG A 210 19.44 -11.25 -14.69
N ARG A 211 19.00 -12.08 -13.73
CA ARG A 211 19.06 -13.55 -13.80
C ARG A 211 18.18 -14.15 -14.91
N THR A 212 17.08 -13.49 -15.22
CA THR A 212 16.12 -13.95 -16.24
C THR A 212 16.26 -13.26 -17.59
N HIS A 213 17.34 -12.49 -17.81
CA HIS A 213 17.53 -11.68 -19.02
C HIS A 213 16.30 -10.80 -19.32
N ASN A 214 15.76 -10.17 -18.30
CA ASN A 214 14.58 -9.30 -18.32
C ASN A 214 13.26 -10.00 -18.74
N ALA A 215 13.23 -11.35 -18.73
CA ALA A 215 12.03 -12.11 -19.04
C ALA A 215 11.02 -12.14 -17.90
N ARG A 216 11.45 -11.91 -16.67
CA ARG A 216 10.65 -11.85 -15.43
C ARG A 216 11.07 -10.68 -14.59
N GLY A 217 10.16 -10.20 -13.72
CA GLY A 217 10.42 -9.17 -12.72
C GLY A 217 9.69 -9.48 -11.43
N LEU A 218 9.85 -8.60 -10.43
CA LEU A 218 9.14 -8.71 -9.15
C LEU A 218 7.62 -8.75 -9.34
N GLN A 219 7.10 -8.05 -10.34
CA GLN A 219 5.67 -8.06 -10.67
C GLN A 219 5.17 -9.48 -10.99
N ASP A 220 5.95 -10.34 -11.67
CA ASP A 220 5.59 -11.74 -11.91
C ASP A 220 5.56 -12.55 -10.60
N ALA A 221 6.53 -12.32 -9.71
CA ALA A 221 6.61 -12.97 -8.40
C ALA A 221 5.40 -12.62 -7.53
N VAL A 222 5.08 -11.32 -7.36
CA VAL A 222 3.95 -10.89 -6.53
C VAL A 222 2.59 -11.32 -7.12
N ARG A 223 2.45 -11.36 -8.44
CA ARG A 223 1.26 -11.94 -9.10
C ARG A 223 1.07 -13.42 -8.74
N ALA A 224 2.16 -14.17 -8.66
CA ALA A 224 2.09 -15.58 -8.25
C ALA A 224 1.73 -15.72 -6.77
N ILE A 225 2.28 -14.89 -5.89
CA ILE A 225 1.94 -14.84 -4.47
C ILE A 225 0.44 -14.56 -4.30
N VAL A 226 -0.10 -13.52 -4.96
CA VAL A 226 -1.54 -13.18 -4.93
C VAL A 226 -2.41 -14.34 -5.40
N ARG A 227 -2.01 -15.03 -6.48
CA ARG A 227 -2.77 -16.19 -6.97
C ARG A 227 -2.77 -17.35 -6.00
N ALA A 228 -1.66 -17.58 -5.32
CA ALA A 228 -1.50 -18.73 -4.41
C ALA A 228 -2.11 -18.48 -3.02
N SER A 229 -2.00 -17.25 -2.50
CA SER A 229 -2.50 -16.90 -1.16
C SER A 229 -3.96 -16.46 -1.14
N GLY A 230 -4.42 -15.80 -2.20
CA GLY A 230 -5.70 -15.09 -2.21
C GLY A 230 -5.64 -13.71 -1.55
N GLY A 231 -4.45 -13.21 -1.24
CA GLY A 231 -4.21 -11.88 -0.67
C GLY A 231 -4.19 -11.83 0.85
N LEU A 232 -4.45 -10.66 1.40
CA LEU A 232 -4.22 -10.27 2.80
C LEU A 232 -4.90 -11.15 3.88
N SER A 233 -6.02 -11.79 3.57
CA SER A 233 -6.73 -12.64 4.54
C SER A 233 -6.04 -13.98 4.84
N ALA A 234 -4.98 -14.33 4.14
CA ALA A 234 -4.16 -15.50 4.43
C ALA A 234 -3.01 -15.12 5.36
N GLU A 235 -2.69 -15.98 6.31
CA GLU A 235 -1.51 -15.86 7.18
C GLU A 235 -0.43 -16.84 6.70
N TRP A 236 0.73 -16.33 6.31
CA TRP A 236 1.85 -17.13 5.82
C TRP A 236 3.16 -16.74 6.52
N PRO A 237 4.05 -17.74 6.81
CA PRO A 237 5.43 -17.42 7.13
C PRO A 237 6.09 -16.66 5.97
N ILE A 238 6.96 -15.70 6.27
CA ILE A 238 7.66 -14.91 5.26
C ILE A 238 8.42 -15.79 4.26
N GLU A 239 9.05 -16.86 4.73
CA GLU A 239 9.79 -17.80 3.89
C GLU A 239 8.89 -18.42 2.79
N ARG A 240 7.63 -18.70 3.11
CA ARG A 240 6.67 -19.21 2.13
C ARG A 240 6.33 -18.15 1.08
N VAL A 241 6.21 -16.89 1.48
CA VAL A 241 5.96 -15.78 0.56
C VAL A 241 7.12 -15.65 -0.43
N LEU A 242 8.35 -15.58 0.09
CA LEU A 242 9.56 -15.40 -0.70
C LEU A 242 9.79 -16.60 -1.65
N HIS A 243 9.68 -17.82 -1.11
CA HIS A 243 9.81 -19.05 -1.91
C HIS A 243 8.77 -19.13 -3.03
N THR A 244 7.51 -18.76 -2.76
CA THR A 244 6.45 -18.77 -3.78
C THR A 244 6.78 -17.78 -4.90
N GLY A 245 7.29 -16.60 -4.58
CA GLY A 245 7.74 -15.61 -5.54
C GLY A 245 8.91 -16.11 -6.37
N ASP A 246 9.96 -16.60 -5.73
CA ASP A 246 11.18 -17.11 -6.39
C ASP A 246 10.89 -18.31 -7.30
N ALA A 247 10.09 -19.27 -6.84
CA ALA A 247 9.68 -20.40 -7.66
C ALA A 247 8.93 -19.98 -8.94
N ALA A 248 8.11 -18.92 -8.85
CA ALA A 248 7.34 -18.42 -10.01
C ALA A 248 8.22 -17.75 -11.08
N VAL A 249 9.32 -17.14 -10.67
CA VAL A 249 10.25 -16.45 -11.58
C VAL A 249 11.49 -17.27 -11.90
N GLY A 250 11.69 -18.42 -11.22
CA GLY A 250 12.80 -19.35 -11.48
C GLY A 250 14.15 -18.85 -10.96
N THR A 251 14.14 -18.10 -9.86
CA THR A 251 15.35 -17.57 -9.19
C THR A 251 15.30 -17.85 -7.69
N THR A 252 16.33 -17.39 -6.95
CA THR A 252 16.40 -17.35 -5.48
C THR A 252 16.60 -15.94 -4.98
N SER A 253 16.21 -14.94 -5.79
CA SER A 253 16.55 -13.53 -5.54
C SER A 253 15.93 -12.97 -4.26
N LEU A 254 14.67 -13.35 -3.97
CA LEU A 254 13.96 -12.92 -2.76
C LEU A 254 14.56 -13.56 -1.51
N GLU A 255 14.78 -14.88 -1.53
CA GLU A 255 15.36 -15.63 -0.41
C GLU A 255 16.82 -15.20 -0.14
N ASP A 256 17.63 -15.01 -1.19
CA ASP A 256 19.03 -14.56 -1.09
C ASP A 256 19.14 -13.15 -0.48
N LEU A 257 18.29 -12.22 -0.91
CA LEU A 257 18.27 -10.86 -0.37
C LEU A 257 17.76 -10.83 1.07
N TYR A 258 16.72 -11.57 1.37
CA TYR A 258 16.20 -11.69 2.73
C TYR A 258 17.27 -12.21 3.69
N ALA A 259 17.99 -13.28 3.31
CA ALA A 259 19.08 -13.81 4.11
C ALA A 259 20.20 -12.79 4.41
N ARG A 260 20.39 -11.79 3.52
CA ARG A 260 21.37 -10.72 3.71
C ARG A 260 20.87 -9.56 4.56
N MET A 261 19.58 -9.25 4.50
CA MET A 261 19.04 -7.99 5.03
C MET A 261 18.24 -8.16 6.32
N LYS A 262 17.77 -9.37 6.66
CA LYS A 262 16.83 -9.61 7.76
C LYS A 262 17.42 -9.29 9.15
N ASP A 263 18.68 -9.63 9.39
CA ASP A 263 19.35 -9.57 10.70
C ASP A 263 20.74 -8.94 10.67
N SER A 264 21.02 -8.10 9.67
CA SER A 264 22.30 -7.42 9.49
C SER A 264 22.12 -5.97 9.02
N ASP A 265 23.16 -5.17 9.22
CA ASP A 265 23.27 -3.79 8.73
C ASP A 265 23.81 -3.73 7.28
N TRP A 266 23.71 -4.82 6.55
CA TRP A 266 24.13 -4.82 5.16
C TRP A 266 23.29 -3.83 4.32
N ALA A 267 23.96 -3.09 3.46
CA ALA A 267 23.34 -2.13 2.54
C ALA A 267 23.91 -2.27 1.13
N PRO A 268 23.10 -2.03 0.10
CA PRO A 268 23.59 -1.93 -1.27
C PRO A 268 24.37 -0.64 -1.50
N ASP A 269 25.23 -0.64 -2.50
CA ASP A 269 25.77 0.59 -3.07
C ASP A 269 24.71 1.27 -3.96
N LEU A 270 23.80 2.04 -3.33
CA LEU A 270 22.75 2.76 -4.05
C LEU A 270 23.33 3.70 -5.14
N PRO A 271 24.38 4.49 -4.90
CA PRO A 271 24.99 5.29 -5.94
C PRO A 271 25.46 4.50 -7.17
N ALA A 272 26.00 3.29 -6.96
CA ALA A 272 26.35 2.41 -8.07
C ALA A 272 25.10 1.89 -8.80
N LEU A 273 24.09 1.47 -8.07
CA LEU A 273 22.83 0.98 -8.65
C LEU A 273 22.14 2.06 -9.50
N TRP A 274 22.10 3.32 -9.02
CA TRP A 274 21.52 4.43 -9.78
C TRP A 274 22.29 4.69 -11.08
N ARG A 275 23.63 4.67 -11.04
CA ARG A 275 24.44 4.81 -12.25
C ARG A 275 24.19 3.67 -13.25
N GLU A 276 24.07 2.44 -12.77
CA GLU A 276 23.80 1.29 -13.64
C GLU A 276 22.38 1.37 -14.27
N LEU A 277 21.39 1.82 -13.51
CA LEU A 277 20.03 2.07 -14.02
C LEU A 277 19.95 3.32 -14.92
N GLY A 278 20.99 4.16 -14.94
CA GLY A 278 21.02 5.42 -15.69
C GLY A 278 20.18 6.52 -15.08
N VAL A 279 20.02 6.51 -13.75
CA VAL A 279 19.25 7.51 -12.99
C VAL A 279 20.23 8.47 -12.32
N THR A 280 20.22 9.74 -12.71
CA THR A 280 21.09 10.77 -12.12
C THR A 280 20.28 12.01 -11.74
N ALA A 281 20.68 12.66 -10.63
CA ALA A 281 20.03 13.89 -10.20
C ALA A 281 20.27 15.04 -11.19
N ASP A 282 19.22 15.82 -11.45
CA ASP A 282 19.27 17.06 -12.21
C ASP A 282 18.42 18.13 -11.47
N GLY A 283 19.03 18.76 -10.47
CA GLY A 283 18.31 19.60 -9.52
C GLY A 283 17.26 18.81 -8.74
N GLU A 284 15.99 19.21 -8.82
CA GLU A 284 14.85 18.47 -8.24
C GLU A 284 14.33 17.35 -9.16
N ALA A 285 14.71 17.37 -10.44
CA ALA A 285 14.36 16.36 -11.44
C ALA A 285 15.44 15.29 -11.55
N VAL A 286 15.21 14.32 -12.45
CA VAL A 286 16.20 13.30 -12.82
C VAL A 286 16.43 13.30 -14.32
N HIS A 287 17.66 13.02 -14.68
CA HIS A 287 18.03 12.63 -16.04
C HIS A 287 18.07 11.09 -16.11
N LEU A 288 17.40 10.53 -17.13
CA LEU A 288 17.35 9.10 -17.42
C LEU A 288 18.18 8.79 -18.66
N SER A 289 19.26 8.05 -18.51
CA SER A 289 20.14 7.68 -19.62
C SER A 289 19.81 6.30 -20.16
N ASP A 290 19.56 6.21 -21.45
CA ASP A 290 19.31 4.94 -22.14
C ASP A 290 20.59 4.19 -22.52
N ASP A 291 21.75 4.84 -22.39
CA ASP A 291 23.06 4.21 -22.62
C ASP A 291 23.59 3.47 -21.38
N ALA A 292 22.86 3.51 -20.24
CA ALA A 292 23.28 2.87 -19.01
C ALA A 292 23.16 1.34 -19.10
N PRO A 293 24.03 0.58 -18.40
CA PRO A 293 24.07 -0.89 -18.47
C PRO A 293 22.72 -1.58 -18.17
N LEU A 294 21.92 -1.00 -17.28
CA LEU A 294 20.62 -1.52 -16.86
C LEU A 294 19.43 -0.66 -17.33
N ALA A 295 19.61 0.21 -18.33
CA ALA A 295 18.52 1.03 -18.87
C ALA A 295 17.32 0.18 -19.33
N ALA A 296 17.58 -0.97 -19.98
CA ALA A 296 16.54 -1.89 -20.39
C ALA A 296 15.75 -2.48 -19.20
N ILE A 297 16.38 -2.69 -18.04
CA ILE A 297 15.72 -3.12 -16.80
C ILE A 297 14.89 -1.96 -16.24
N ARG A 298 15.45 -0.75 -16.17
CA ARG A 298 14.71 0.45 -15.76
C ARG A 298 13.41 0.63 -16.54
N HIS A 299 13.48 0.57 -17.87
CA HIS A 299 12.29 0.65 -18.72
C HIS A 299 11.30 -0.48 -18.47
N ALA A 300 11.79 -1.72 -18.30
CA ALA A 300 10.90 -2.86 -18.09
C ALA A 300 10.20 -2.82 -16.72
N ILE A 301 10.77 -2.20 -15.70
CA ILE A 301 10.11 -1.93 -14.41
C ILE A 301 8.90 -1.02 -14.62
N MET A 302 9.07 0.05 -15.40
CA MET A 302 8.03 1.07 -15.62
C MET A 302 7.01 0.70 -16.71
N THR A 303 7.25 -0.37 -17.46
CA THR A 303 6.38 -0.78 -18.56
C THR A 303 5.42 -1.89 -18.13
N ALA A 304 4.13 -1.71 -18.39
CA ALA A 304 3.15 -2.77 -18.16
C ALA A 304 3.51 -4.03 -18.94
N PRO A 305 3.54 -5.23 -18.31
CA PRO A 305 3.82 -6.46 -19.03
C PRO A 305 2.76 -6.71 -20.12
N THR A 306 3.20 -7.06 -21.31
CA THR A 306 2.29 -7.51 -22.35
C THR A 306 1.57 -8.77 -21.89
N PRO A 307 0.23 -8.87 -22.04
CA PRO A 307 -0.49 -10.09 -21.74
C PRO A 307 0.12 -11.26 -22.51
N ARG A 308 0.54 -12.30 -21.80
CA ARG A 308 1.01 -13.53 -22.43
C ARG A 308 -0.21 -14.32 -22.87
N SER A 309 -0.32 -14.55 -24.19
CA SER A 309 -1.35 -15.39 -24.80
C SER A 309 -1.32 -16.84 -24.32
#